data_b8edcc33f1cfcd655265878ac9212c8d
#
_entry.id   b8edcc33f1cfcd655265878ac9212c8d
#
_cell.length_a   1.000
_cell.length_b   1.000
_cell.length_c   1.000
_cell.angle_alpha   90.00
_cell.angle_beta   90.00
_cell.angle_gamma   90.00
#
_symmetry.space_group_name_H-M   'P 1'
#
loop_
_entity.id
_entity.type
_entity.pdbx_description
1 polymer ?
#
loop_
_entity_poly.entity_id
_entity_poly.type
_entity_poly.pdbx_seq_one_letter_code
_entity_poly.pdbx_strand_id
1 'polypeptide(L)'
;MHGNRDFLVGESFAKETGITILPDPYTLDINGQNVILSHGDFLCTDDKDYIDFRNQVRQEDWQTDFLNKTLDERKQIAATLREDSKEATSKKSDVITDVNNQSVEDFINKHQPHLFIHGHTHRPNIHDVESSKRIVLGDWGDYGWLLTINEQEFDLEKFSIA
;
A
#
# COMPACT_ATOMS: atom_id res chain seq x y z
N MET A 1 -1.62 -7.87 3.38
CA MET A 1 -2.31 -7.25 2.21
C MET A 1 -1.34 -7.10 1.06
N HIS A 2 -1.86 -6.96 -0.13
CA HIS A 2 -1.03 -6.79 -1.32
C HIS A 2 -0.63 -5.33 -1.53
N GLY A 3 0.65 -5.11 -1.80
CA GLY A 3 1.15 -3.85 -2.33
C GLY A 3 1.11 -3.79 -3.85
N ASN A 4 1.74 -2.77 -4.40
CA ASN A 4 1.78 -2.54 -5.86
C ASN A 4 2.79 -3.42 -6.62
N ARG A 5 3.57 -4.25 -5.90
CA ARG A 5 4.61 -5.11 -6.51
C ARG A 5 4.45 -6.59 -6.20
N ASP A 6 3.56 -6.95 -5.29
CA ASP A 6 3.37 -8.31 -4.78
C ASP A 6 1.92 -8.81 -4.89
N PHE A 7 1.09 -8.12 -5.68
CA PHE A 7 -0.33 -8.43 -5.85
C PHE A 7 -0.63 -9.79 -6.49
N LEU A 8 0.39 -10.49 -6.98
CA LEU A 8 0.31 -11.86 -7.50
C LEU A 8 0.66 -12.94 -6.46
N VAL A 9 1.02 -12.54 -5.24
CA VAL A 9 1.20 -13.49 -4.13
C VAL A 9 -0.17 -14.08 -3.80
N GLY A 10 -0.33 -15.38 -4.05
CA GLY A 10 -1.60 -16.09 -3.93
C GLY A 10 -1.65 -17.07 -2.77
N GLU A 11 -2.76 -17.81 -2.69
CA GLU A 11 -3.05 -18.76 -1.61
C GLU A 11 -2.02 -19.88 -1.48
N SER A 12 -1.46 -20.37 -2.60
CA SER A 12 -0.44 -21.41 -2.56
C SER A 12 0.81 -20.96 -1.80
N PHE A 13 1.27 -19.73 -2.07
CA PHE A 13 2.40 -19.14 -1.36
C PHE A 13 2.05 -18.91 0.12
N ALA A 14 0.86 -18.39 0.40
CA ALA A 14 0.39 -18.17 1.76
C ALA A 14 0.37 -19.49 2.57
N LYS A 15 -0.14 -20.55 1.97
CA LYS A 15 -0.18 -21.89 2.59
C LYS A 15 1.21 -22.46 2.86
N GLU A 16 2.14 -22.32 1.93
CA GLU A 16 3.52 -22.84 2.07
C GLU A 16 4.33 -22.07 3.12
N THR A 17 4.10 -20.77 3.24
CA THR A 17 4.86 -19.89 4.14
C THR A 17 4.19 -19.66 5.48
N GLY A 18 2.93 -20.04 5.63
CA GLY A 18 2.14 -19.82 6.85
C GLY A 18 1.69 -18.35 7.03
N ILE A 19 1.82 -17.50 6.01
CA ILE A 19 1.32 -16.11 6.08
C ILE A 19 -0.18 -16.06 5.86
N THR A 20 -0.82 -15.01 6.39
CA THR A 20 -2.21 -14.66 6.08
C THR A 20 -2.23 -13.44 5.19
N ILE A 21 -2.85 -13.56 4.00
CA ILE A 21 -3.06 -12.41 3.09
C ILE A 21 -4.32 -11.70 3.55
N LEU A 22 -4.14 -10.49 4.09
CA LEU A 22 -5.25 -9.66 4.52
C LEU A 22 -5.89 -8.94 3.32
N PRO A 23 -7.21 -8.68 3.34
CA PRO A 23 -7.82 -7.74 2.38
C PRO A 23 -7.24 -6.33 2.53
N ASP A 24 -7.45 -5.49 1.54
CA ASP A 24 -7.06 -4.08 1.56
C ASP A 24 -8.28 -3.21 1.19
N PRO A 25 -8.79 -2.39 2.10
CA PRO A 25 -8.34 -2.15 3.47
C PRO A 25 -8.71 -3.29 4.45
N TYR A 26 -7.99 -3.37 5.57
CA TYR A 26 -8.23 -4.32 6.66
C TYR A 26 -8.52 -3.58 7.96
N THR A 27 -9.63 -3.94 8.63
CA THR A 27 -10.05 -3.33 9.88
C THR A 27 -9.66 -4.20 11.07
N LEU A 28 -9.09 -3.57 12.09
CA LEU A 28 -8.74 -4.15 13.38
C LEU A 28 -9.45 -3.40 14.50
N ASP A 29 -9.79 -4.11 15.56
CA ASP A 29 -10.08 -3.49 16.85
C ASP A 29 -8.83 -3.59 17.74
N ILE A 30 -8.33 -2.46 18.19
CA ILE A 30 -7.23 -2.40 19.15
C ILE A 30 -7.73 -1.62 20.37
N ASN A 31 -7.97 -2.34 21.46
CA ASN A 31 -8.47 -1.76 22.72
C ASN A 31 -9.77 -0.94 22.58
N GLY A 32 -10.70 -1.41 21.73
CA GLY A 32 -11.96 -0.71 21.46
C GLY A 32 -11.84 0.43 20.45
N GLN A 33 -10.69 0.58 19.81
CA GLN A 33 -10.44 1.59 18.78
C GLN A 33 -10.47 0.96 17.40
N ASN A 34 -11.21 1.58 16.47
CA ASN A 34 -11.25 1.17 15.08
C ASN A 34 -9.94 1.58 14.37
N VAL A 35 -9.10 0.61 14.01
CA VAL A 35 -7.84 0.80 13.30
C VAL A 35 -7.95 0.21 11.90
N ILE A 36 -7.62 0.99 10.88
CA ILE A 36 -7.62 0.52 9.50
C ILE A 36 -6.20 0.47 8.97
N LEU A 37 -5.85 -0.68 8.42
CA LEU A 37 -4.60 -0.91 7.70
C LEU A 37 -4.87 -0.92 6.20
N SER A 38 -3.98 -0.32 5.43
CA SER A 38 -4.02 -0.38 3.97
C SER A 38 -2.63 -0.30 3.36
N HIS A 39 -2.46 -0.78 2.13
CA HIS A 39 -1.29 -0.40 1.35
C HIS A 39 -1.31 1.11 1.04
N GLY A 40 -2.46 1.68 0.71
CA GLY A 40 -2.67 3.11 0.53
C GLY A 40 -2.58 3.61 -0.90
N ASP A 41 -2.20 2.76 -1.85
CA ASP A 41 -1.99 3.12 -3.25
C ASP A 41 -3.24 3.63 -3.98
N PHE A 42 -4.42 3.20 -3.56
CA PHE A 42 -5.69 3.65 -4.14
C PHE A 42 -6.04 5.12 -3.84
N LEU A 43 -5.34 5.74 -2.89
CA LEU A 43 -5.50 7.15 -2.52
C LEU A 43 -4.71 8.11 -3.43
N CYS A 44 -3.78 7.59 -4.25
CA CYS A 44 -2.99 8.38 -5.19
C CYS A 44 -3.79 8.70 -6.47
N THR A 45 -4.99 9.26 -6.31
CA THR A 45 -5.96 9.44 -7.40
C THR A 45 -5.58 10.50 -8.42
N ASP A 46 -4.59 11.33 -8.14
CA ASP A 46 -4.02 12.29 -9.09
C ASP A 46 -3.12 11.59 -10.12
N ASP A 47 -2.57 10.43 -9.78
CA ASP A 47 -1.81 9.56 -10.70
C ASP A 47 -2.75 8.64 -11.48
N LYS A 48 -3.44 9.20 -12.47
CA LYS A 48 -4.43 8.46 -13.26
C LYS A 48 -3.85 7.23 -13.95
N ASP A 49 -2.66 7.36 -14.54
CA ASP A 49 -2.01 6.26 -15.24
C ASP A 49 -1.73 5.10 -14.28
N TYR A 50 -1.28 5.42 -13.07
CA TYR A 50 -1.07 4.42 -12.03
C TYR A 50 -2.39 3.76 -11.59
N ILE A 51 -3.44 4.54 -11.36
CA ILE A 51 -4.75 4.02 -10.95
C ILE A 51 -5.33 3.10 -12.03
N ASP A 52 -5.23 3.47 -13.31
CA ASP A 52 -5.69 2.64 -14.43
C ASP A 52 -4.90 1.34 -14.50
N PHE A 53 -3.58 1.38 -14.40
CA PHE A 53 -2.73 0.20 -14.32
C PHE A 53 -3.10 -0.68 -13.12
N ARG A 54 -3.24 -0.08 -11.93
CA ARG A 54 -3.64 -0.79 -10.71
C ARG A 54 -4.96 -1.53 -10.89
N ASN A 55 -5.96 -0.85 -11.44
CA ASN A 55 -7.29 -1.43 -11.67
C ASN A 55 -7.23 -2.58 -12.68
N GLN A 56 -6.41 -2.47 -13.71
CA GLN A 56 -6.22 -3.51 -14.72
C GLN A 56 -5.57 -4.77 -14.12
N VAL A 57 -4.42 -4.63 -13.46
CA VAL A 57 -3.63 -5.80 -13.01
C VAL A 57 -4.23 -6.51 -11.78
N ARG A 58 -5.18 -5.88 -11.10
CA ARG A 58 -5.93 -6.47 -9.99
C ARG A 58 -7.21 -7.20 -10.43
N GLN A 59 -7.54 -7.18 -11.72
CA GLN A 59 -8.66 -7.98 -12.25
C GLN A 59 -8.28 -9.46 -12.28
N GLU A 60 -9.22 -10.31 -11.88
CA GLU A 60 -9.04 -11.76 -11.82
C GLU A 60 -8.66 -12.35 -13.20
N ASP A 61 -9.29 -11.88 -14.26
CA ASP A 61 -9.02 -12.32 -15.62
C ASP A 61 -7.57 -12.00 -16.01
N TRP A 62 -7.09 -10.77 -15.73
CA TRP A 62 -5.72 -10.37 -16.03
C TRP A 62 -4.70 -11.24 -15.27
N GLN A 63 -4.95 -11.49 -13.98
CA GLN A 63 -4.09 -12.30 -13.14
C GLN A 63 -4.06 -13.75 -13.59
N THR A 64 -5.22 -14.30 -13.96
CA THR A 64 -5.34 -15.66 -14.51
C THR A 64 -4.57 -15.79 -15.82
N ASP A 65 -4.74 -14.87 -16.75
CA ASP A 65 -4.04 -14.85 -18.03
C ASP A 65 -2.52 -14.74 -17.83
N PHE A 66 -2.09 -13.88 -16.90
CA PHE A 66 -0.67 -13.73 -16.57
C PHE A 66 -0.08 -15.01 -15.97
N LEU A 67 -0.78 -15.63 -15.01
CA LEU A 67 -0.31 -16.83 -14.32
C LEU A 67 -0.32 -18.08 -15.22
N ASN A 68 -1.13 -18.12 -16.27
CA ASN A 68 -1.12 -19.19 -17.28
C ASN A 68 0.04 -19.11 -18.27
N LYS A 69 0.77 -17.99 -18.31
CA LYS A 69 1.97 -17.85 -19.15
C LYS A 69 3.15 -18.64 -18.59
N THR A 70 4.09 -18.98 -19.46
CA THR A 70 5.35 -19.60 -19.05
C THR A 70 6.14 -18.67 -18.11
N LEU A 71 7.05 -19.23 -17.33
CA LEU A 71 7.88 -18.46 -16.42
C LEU A 71 8.72 -17.38 -17.14
N ASP A 72 9.21 -17.70 -18.35
CA ASP A 72 10.03 -16.76 -19.12
C ASP A 72 9.19 -15.61 -19.70
N GLU A 73 7.98 -15.89 -20.18
CA GLU A 73 7.04 -14.84 -20.60
C GLU A 73 6.67 -13.93 -19.43
N ARG A 74 6.38 -14.50 -18.25
CA ARG A 74 6.10 -13.70 -17.04
C ARG A 74 7.26 -12.82 -16.61
N LYS A 75 8.51 -13.34 -16.71
CA LYS A 75 9.71 -12.54 -16.41
C LYS A 75 9.87 -11.37 -17.39
N GLN A 76 9.64 -11.60 -18.68
CA GLN A 76 9.72 -10.55 -19.69
C GLN A 76 8.68 -9.46 -19.45
N ILE A 77 7.42 -9.84 -19.24
CA ILE A 77 6.34 -8.89 -18.93
C ILE A 77 6.67 -8.11 -17.67
N ALA A 78 7.12 -8.77 -16.58
CA ALA A 78 7.47 -8.11 -15.34
C ALA A 78 8.66 -7.13 -15.49
N ALA A 79 9.64 -7.46 -16.37
CA ALA A 79 10.74 -6.55 -16.66
C ALA A 79 10.25 -5.29 -17.40
N THR A 80 9.43 -5.44 -18.44
CA THR A 80 8.83 -4.32 -19.16
C THR A 80 8.00 -3.42 -18.21
N LEU A 81 7.10 -4.01 -17.43
CA LEU A 81 6.28 -3.26 -16.47
C LEU A 81 7.13 -2.48 -15.44
N ARG A 82 8.29 -3.02 -15.05
CA ARG A 82 9.22 -2.30 -14.15
C ARG A 82 9.89 -1.12 -14.82
N GLU A 83 10.33 -1.28 -16.07
CA GLU A 83 10.94 -0.21 -16.84
C GLU A 83 9.94 0.92 -17.09
N ASP A 84 8.74 0.59 -17.55
CA ASP A 84 7.65 1.55 -17.77
C ASP A 84 7.31 2.30 -16.48
N SER A 85 7.17 1.59 -15.35
CA SER A 85 6.91 2.20 -14.05
C SER A 85 8.03 3.14 -13.61
N LYS A 86 9.29 2.77 -13.82
CA LYS A 86 10.44 3.61 -13.46
C LYS A 86 10.49 4.86 -14.31
N GLU A 87 10.25 4.73 -15.61
CA GLU A 87 10.22 5.86 -16.55
C GLU A 87 9.04 6.80 -16.21
N ALA A 88 7.86 6.27 -16.01
CA ALA A 88 6.68 7.03 -15.63
C ALA A 88 6.90 7.81 -14.32
N THR A 89 7.42 7.15 -13.28
CA THR A 89 7.67 7.77 -11.97
C THR A 89 8.72 8.88 -12.07
N SER A 90 9.78 8.68 -12.88
CA SER A 90 10.85 9.69 -13.01
C SER A 90 10.40 11.01 -13.64
N LYS A 91 9.27 11.01 -14.34
CA LYS A 91 8.68 12.17 -15.00
C LYS A 91 7.61 12.87 -14.17
N LYS A 92 7.19 12.28 -13.06
CA LYS A 92 6.11 12.78 -12.20
C LYS A 92 6.66 13.66 -11.08
N SER A 93 5.91 14.69 -10.72
CA SER A 93 6.20 15.48 -9.53
C SER A 93 5.85 14.69 -8.26
N ASP A 94 6.48 15.07 -7.16
CA ASP A 94 6.21 14.49 -5.85
C ASP A 94 4.75 14.62 -5.41
N VAL A 95 4.07 15.66 -5.88
CA VAL A 95 2.65 15.91 -5.57
C VAL A 95 1.76 14.85 -6.22
N ILE A 96 2.04 14.47 -7.47
CA ILE A 96 1.24 13.47 -8.20
C ILE A 96 1.40 12.06 -7.60
N THR A 97 2.58 11.75 -7.06
CA THR A 97 2.88 10.44 -6.48
C THR A 97 2.47 10.32 -5.02
N ASP A 98 1.96 11.37 -4.41
CA ASP A 98 1.40 11.33 -3.05
C ASP A 98 -0.09 11.01 -3.07
N VAL A 99 -0.65 10.77 -1.87
CA VAL A 99 -2.09 10.61 -1.70
C VAL A 99 -2.81 11.93 -1.99
N ASN A 100 -3.94 11.85 -2.65
CA ASN A 100 -4.83 13.00 -2.85
C ASN A 100 -5.58 13.29 -1.55
N ASN A 101 -5.54 14.55 -1.09
CA ASN A 101 -6.16 14.94 0.19
C ASN A 101 -7.65 14.65 0.23
N GLN A 102 -8.39 14.97 -0.83
CA GLN A 102 -9.83 14.71 -0.89
C GLN A 102 -10.14 13.22 -0.78
N SER A 103 -9.35 12.37 -1.46
CA SER A 103 -9.51 10.91 -1.37
C SER A 103 -9.24 10.39 0.03
N VAL A 104 -8.30 10.98 0.76
CA VAL A 104 -8.04 10.66 2.17
C VAL A 104 -9.22 11.07 3.05
N GLU A 105 -9.72 12.29 2.90
CA GLU A 105 -10.87 12.80 3.66
C GLU A 105 -12.12 11.95 3.40
N ASP A 106 -12.42 11.65 2.14
CA ASP A 106 -13.56 10.81 1.75
C ASP A 106 -13.46 9.40 2.37
N PHE A 107 -12.25 8.82 2.36
CA PHE A 107 -12.01 7.52 2.97
C PHE A 107 -12.20 7.55 4.49
N ILE A 108 -11.65 8.54 5.16
CA ILE A 108 -11.78 8.71 6.62
C ILE A 108 -13.24 8.97 7.00
N ASN A 109 -13.94 9.84 6.27
CA ASN A 109 -15.34 10.14 6.52
C ASN A 109 -16.25 8.91 6.33
N LYS A 110 -15.94 8.07 5.34
CA LYS A 110 -16.69 6.85 5.09
C LYS A 110 -16.50 5.78 6.17
N HIS A 111 -15.27 5.61 6.65
CA HIS A 111 -14.89 4.49 7.51
C HIS A 111 -14.76 4.88 8.99
N GLN A 112 -14.61 6.17 9.29
CA GLN A 112 -14.46 6.75 10.63
C GLN A 112 -13.45 5.98 11.52
N PRO A 113 -12.22 5.72 11.03
CA PRO A 113 -11.22 5.05 11.84
C PRO A 113 -10.73 5.99 12.95
N HIS A 114 -10.32 5.42 14.09
CA HIS A 114 -9.49 6.15 15.04
C HIS A 114 -8.07 6.33 14.50
N LEU A 115 -7.54 5.27 13.91
CA LEU A 115 -6.26 5.24 13.22
C LEU A 115 -6.40 4.70 11.80
N PHE A 116 -5.80 5.41 10.85
CA PHE A 116 -5.60 4.94 9.49
C PHE A 116 -4.12 4.82 9.20
N ILE A 117 -3.62 3.59 9.05
CA ILE A 117 -2.20 3.29 8.86
C ILE A 117 -2.00 2.77 7.44
N HIS A 118 -1.09 3.42 6.70
CA HIS A 118 -0.77 2.99 5.34
C HIS A 118 0.70 3.21 4.97
N GLY A 119 1.12 2.61 3.86
CA GLY A 119 2.45 2.75 3.28
C GLY A 119 2.43 3.44 1.92
N HIS A 120 2.99 2.79 0.92
CA HIS A 120 3.05 3.12 -0.51
C HIS A 120 3.85 4.36 -0.87
N THR A 121 3.55 5.52 -0.29
CA THR A 121 4.18 6.81 -0.66
C THR A 121 5.58 6.99 -0.10
N HIS A 122 5.98 6.17 0.87
CA HIS A 122 7.27 6.25 1.55
C HIS A 122 7.55 7.64 2.17
N ARG A 123 6.50 8.31 2.66
CA ARG A 123 6.56 9.63 3.31
C ARG A 123 6.12 9.54 4.76
N PRO A 124 6.96 8.94 5.62
CA PRO A 124 6.58 8.62 6.99
C PRO A 124 6.24 9.88 7.77
N ASN A 125 5.04 9.89 8.31
CA ASN A 125 4.52 11.00 9.10
C ASN A 125 3.23 10.61 9.84
N ILE A 126 2.87 11.38 10.85
CA ILE A 126 1.59 11.31 11.56
C ILE A 126 0.81 12.59 11.24
N HIS A 127 -0.36 12.44 10.65
CA HIS A 127 -1.22 13.54 10.25
C HIS A 127 -2.50 13.51 11.07
N ASP A 128 -2.94 14.68 11.53
CA ASP A 128 -4.29 14.87 12.06
C ASP A 128 -5.23 15.13 10.87
N VAL A 129 -6.27 14.30 10.72
CA VAL A 129 -7.29 14.45 9.69
C VAL A 129 -8.65 14.30 10.36
N GLU A 130 -9.33 15.42 10.54
CA GLU A 130 -10.59 15.51 11.28
C GLU A 130 -10.48 14.88 12.70
N SER A 131 -11.26 13.82 12.97
CA SER A 131 -11.23 13.09 14.26
C SER A 131 -10.29 11.90 14.26
N SER A 132 -9.55 11.67 13.16
CA SER A 132 -8.70 10.51 12.95
C SER A 132 -7.23 10.89 12.90
N LYS A 133 -6.35 9.94 13.20
CA LYS A 133 -4.93 10.06 12.86
C LYS A 133 -4.61 9.16 11.65
N ARG A 134 -3.99 9.77 10.64
CA ARG A 134 -3.43 9.06 9.50
C ARG A 134 -1.93 8.92 9.68
N ILE A 135 -1.46 7.69 9.70
CA ILE A 135 -0.05 7.37 9.91
C ILE A 135 0.50 6.73 8.63
N VAL A 136 1.54 7.33 8.09
CA VAL A 136 2.23 6.83 6.90
C VAL A 136 3.51 6.14 7.32
N LEU A 137 3.69 4.89 6.91
CA LEU A 137 4.92 4.13 7.15
C LEU A 137 5.95 4.44 6.07
N GLY A 138 7.23 4.46 6.43
CA GLY A 138 8.32 4.57 5.49
C GLY A 138 8.68 3.24 4.84
N ASP A 139 9.56 3.30 3.85
CA ASP A 139 10.17 2.14 3.20
C ASP A 139 11.26 1.51 4.07
N TRP A 140 11.63 0.29 3.66
CA TRP A 140 12.74 -0.44 4.26
C TRP A 140 13.90 -0.52 3.26
N GLY A 141 15.03 0.03 3.64
CA GLY A 141 16.28 0.04 2.88
C GLY A 141 17.45 0.02 3.85
N ASP A 142 18.25 1.09 3.92
CA ASP A 142 19.29 1.26 4.94
C ASP A 142 18.68 1.50 6.33
N TYR A 143 17.43 1.90 6.38
CA TYR A 143 16.65 2.15 7.59
C TYR A 143 15.32 1.41 7.49
N GLY A 144 14.77 1.06 8.66
CA GLY A 144 13.39 0.59 8.81
C GLY A 144 12.53 1.62 9.55
N TRP A 145 11.23 1.40 9.50
CA TRP A 145 10.25 2.19 10.23
C TRP A 145 9.37 1.28 11.06
N LEU A 146 9.18 1.64 12.31
CA LEU A 146 8.37 0.92 13.29
C LEU A 146 7.33 1.86 13.85
N LEU A 147 6.07 1.46 13.78
CA LEU A 147 4.98 2.09 14.50
C LEU A 147 4.65 1.27 15.74
N THR A 148 4.83 1.85 16.90
CA THR A 148 4.39 1.30 18.18
C THR A 148 3.09 1.97 18.60
N ILE A 149 2.08 1.16 18.95
CA ILE A 149 0.79 1.62 19.42
C ILE A 149 0.63 1.17 20.88
N ASN A 150 0.60 2.12 21.80
CA ASN A 150 0.25 1.93 23.20
C ASN A 150 -1.16 2.48 23.45
N GLU A 151 -1.70 2.31 24.65
CA GLU A 151 -3.11 2.61 24.97
C GLU A 151 -3.59 4.00 24.50
N GLN A 152 -2.73 5.02 24.43
CA GLN A 152 -3.06 6.38 24.00
C GLN A 152 -1.96 7.08 23.20
N GLU A 153 -0.84 6.43 22.98
CA GLU A 153 0.33 7.02 22.32
C GLU A 153 0.72 6.22 21.07
N PHE A 154 1.18 6.94 20.07
CA PHE A 154 1.70 6.36 18.83
C PHE A 154 3.12 6.87 18.64
N ASP A 155 4.05 5.96 18.48
CA ASP A 155 5.44 6.27 18.22
C ASP A 155 5.87 5.68 16.86
N LEU A 156 6.27 6.58 15.95
CA LEU A 156 6.74 6.23 14.62
C LEU A 156 8.26 6.45 14.57
N GLU A 157 8.98 5.39 14.77
CA GLU A 157 10.45 5.40 14.85
C GLU A 157 11.11 5.03 13.52
N LYS A 158 12.19 5.75 13.22
CA LYS A 158 13.17 5.37 12.20
C LYS A 158 14.36 4.71 12.88
N PHE A 159 14.72 3.49 12.46
CA PHE A 159 15.88 2.78 13.01
C PHE A 159 16.81 2.30 11.91
N SER A 160 18.09 2.14 12.23
CA SER A 160 19.10 1.59 11.30
C SER A 160 18.92 0.07 11.19
N ILE A 161 18.97 -0.44 9.97
CA ILE A 161 19.05 -1.86 9.68
C ILE A 161 20.55 -2.18 9.59
N ALA A 162 21.05 -2.93 10.57
CA ALA A 162 22.47 -3.33 10.64
C ALA A 162 22.80 -4.39 9.58
#